data_8224e2c978994f5fbbdc945b87f8926e
#
_entry.id   8224e2c978994f5fbbdc945b87f8926e
#
_cell.length_a   1.000
_cell.length_b   1.000
_cell.length_c   1.000
_cell.angle_alpha   90.00
_cell.angle_beta   90.00
_cell.angle_gamma   90.00
#
_symmetry.space_group_name_H-M   'P 1'
#
loop_
_entity.id
_entity.type
_entity.pdbx_description
1 polymer ?
#
loop_
_entity_poly.entity_id
_entity_poly.type
_entity_poly.pdbx_seq_one_letter_code
_entity_poly.pdbx_strand_id
1 'polypeptide(L)'
;MKPFKYLPKALQTLLIANAVVFIIAFLGRGLEVDLGAGYGSLTDYINYFGAFMPRVPLELWRYVTYMFIHFDFMHFFFNMLMLWMFGSEVAEWMGARHFVSMYFFCGIFAALFSFFMCLLGLTNNPIIGASGALMGVFVAYYKFFPDRVILMFFVIPMRIRNAMWVMIALDILFANSGDMIAHFAHLGGVVGGFLYMAVYQNGPKVLYHSPLSAIFRLFSRNPEKYNRESSETRSYRSGRIEEPEILEGEVFYVDEQKRMDEILKKVERSGIQSLTESEREFLLKAGDKLRRRRGGF
;
A
#
# COMPACT_ATOMS: atom_id res chain seq x y z
N MET A 1 8.08 -12.66 5.22
CA MET A 1 7.86 -11.33 5.80
C MET A 1 9.18 -10.76 6.30
N LYS A 2 9.44 -9.46 6.08
CA LYS A 2 10.66 -8.79 6.59
C LYS A 2 10.52 -8.55 8.09
N PRO A 3 11.59 -8.70 8.89
CA PRO A 3 11.59 -8.30 10.29
C PRO A 3 11.26 -6.82 10.46
N PHE A 4 10.57 -6.43 11.55
CA PHE A 4 10.08 -5.08 11.81
C PHE A 4 11.15 -3.98 11.62
N LYS A 5 12.37 -4.20 12.11
CA LYS A 5 13.48 -3.24 12.02
C LYS A 5 13.90 -2.87 10.59
N TYR A 6 13.57 -3.70 9.61
CA TYR A 6 13.90 -3.50 8.20
C TYR A 6 12.73 -2.97 7.35
N LEU A 7 11.58 -2.73 7.98
CA LEU A 7 10.44 -2.13 7.29
C LEU A 7 10.70 -0.65 6.98
N PRO A 8 10.08 -0.11 5.91
CA PRO A 8 10.09 1.33 5.67
C PRO A 8 9.60 2.11 6.89
N LYS A 9 10.27 3.21 7.25
CA LYS A 9 9.94 4.00 8.46
C LYS A 9 8.48 4.44 8.51
N ALA A 10 7.91 4.85 7.38
CA ALA A 10 6.50 5.22 7.28
C ALA A 10 5.56 4.08 7.71
N LEU A 11 5.86 2.85 7.28
CA LEU A 11 5.09 1.68 7.68
C LEU A 11 5.25 1.36 9.16
N GLN A 12 6.49 1.43 9.69
CA GLN A 12 6.73 1.27 11.12
C GLN A 12 5.89 2.26 11.94
N THR A 13 5.86 3.53 11.52
CA THR A 13 5.07 4.58 12.20
C THR A 13 3.58 4.26 12.20
N LEU A 14 3.01 3.82 11.06
CA LEU A 14 1.60 3.44 10.99
C LEU A 14 1.27 2.24 11.88
N LEU A 15 2.13 1.20 11.88
CA LEU A 15 1.97 0.04 12.75
C LEU A 15 2.02 0.42 14.24
N ILE A 16 3.00 1.24 14.62
CA ILE A 16 3.15 1.72 16.01
C ILE A 16 1.95 2.58 16.41
N ALA A 17 1.52 3.53 15.57
CA ALA A 17 0.39 4.40 15.86
C ALA A 17 -0.89 3.58 16.12
N ASN A 18 -1.18 2.61 15.26
CA ASN A 18 -2.32 1.70 15.46
C ASN A 18 -2.19 0.88 16.75
N ALA A 19 -0.98 0.35 17.03
CA ALA A 19 -0.74 -0.42 18.25
C ALA A 19 -0.91 0.43 19.52
N VAL A 20 -0.41 1.66 19.53
CA VAL A 20 -0.55 2.59 20.66
C VAL A 20 -2.02 2.90 20.93
N VAL A 21 -2.79 3.28 19.88
CA VAL A 21 -4.23 3.57 20.04
C VAL A 21 -4.97 2.33 20.53
N PHE A 22 -4.66 1.15 19.97
CA PHE A 22 -5.30 -0.11 20.40
C PHE A 22 -4.99 -0.44 21.86
N ILE A 23 -3.73 -0.30 22.31
CA ILE A 23 -3.32 -0.55 23.70
C ILE A 23 -4.02 0.43 24.65
N ILE A 24 -4.08 1.72 24.32
CA ILE A 24 -4.78 2.71 25.13
C ILE A 24 -6.27 2.37 25.24
N ALA A 25 -6.91 2.04 24.12
CA ALA A 25 -8.32 1.62 24.13
C ALA A 25 -8.52 0.32 24.92
N PHE A 26 -7.63 -0.67 24.77
CA PHE A 26 -7.72 -1.94 25.49
C PHE A 26 -7.60 -1.76 27.01
N LEU A 27 -6.63 -0.98 27.46
CA LEU A 27 -6.43 -0.67 28.88
C LEU A 27 -7.55 0.21 29.44
N GLY A 28 -8.14 1.06 28.60
CA GLY A 28 -9.24 1.96 28.95
C GLY A 28 -10.58 1.26 29.24
N ARG A 29 -10.71 -0.04 28.96
CA ARG A 29 -11.95 -0.81 29.23
C ARG A 29 -12.33 -0.86 30.68
N GLY A 30 -11.35 -0.85 31.59
CA GLY A 30 -11.57 -0.86 33.05
C GLY A 30 -11.55 0.52 33.69
N LEU A 31 -11.37 1.59 32.92
CA LEU A 31 -11.31 2.96 33.42
C LEU A 31 -12.66 3.65 33.18
N GLU A 32 -13.48 3.78 34.24
CA GLU A 32 -14.69 4.58 34.17
C GLU A 32 -14.33 6.06 34.21
N VAL A 33 -14.85 6.82 33.27
CA VAL A 33 -14.63 8.26 33.12
C VAL A 33 -15.96 8.96 32.93
N ASP A 34 -16.17 10.08 33.62
CA ASP A 34 -17.26 10.99 33.32
C ASP A 34 -16.75 12.22 32.58
N LEU A 35 -17.04 12.29 31.29
CA LEU A 35 -16.71 13.44 30.45
C LEU A 35 -17.91 14.38 30.22
N GLY A 36 -18.89 14.36 31.14
CA GLY A 36 -20.09 15.23 31.09
C GLY A 36 -21.23 14.69 30.21
N ALA A 37 -21.04 13.50 29.59
CA ALA A 37 -22.09 12.81 28.82
C ALA A 37 -22.63 11.55 29.55
N GLY A 38 -22.26 11.37 30.82
CA GLY A 38 -22.58 10.18 31.64
C GLY A 38 -21.34 9.30 31.86
N TYR A 39 -21.51 8.26 32.69
CA TYR A 39 -20.43 7.29 32.97
C TYR A 39 -20.27 6.33 31.80
N GLY A 40 -19.03 6.15 31.35
CA GLY A 40 -18.64 5.17 30.35
C GLY A 40 -17.19 4.81 30.52
N SER A 41 -16.75 3.71 29.90
CA SER A 41 -15.32 3.39 29.87
C SER A 41 -14.56 4.36 28.96
N LEU A 42 -13.28 4.58 29.23
CA LEU A 42 -12.42 5.34 28.32
C LEU A 42 -12.46 4.78 26.88
N THR A 43 -12.60 3.46 26.75
CA THR A 43 -12.76 2.78 25.46
C THR A 43 -14.02 3.22 24.72
N ASP A 44 -15.14 3.37 25.44
CA ASP A 44 -16.41 3.82 24.84
C ASP A 44 -16.27 5.22 24.28
N TYR A 45 -15.58 6.10 25.01
CA TYR A 45 -15.30 7.46 24.53
C TYR A 45 -14.38 7.48 23.31
N ILE A 46 -13.28 6.68 23.34
CA ILE A 46 -12.37 6.57 22.19
C ILE A 46 -13.14 6.08 20.94
N ASN A 47 -13.98 5.07 21.10
CA ASN A 47 -14.78 4.53 20.00
C ASN A 47 -15.83 5.55 19.51
N TYR A 48 -16.55 6.20 20.45
CA TYR A 48 -17.59 7.16 20.11
C TYR A 48 -17.04 8.39 19.38
N PHE A 49 -15.97 9.00 19.89
CA PHE A 49 -15.38 10.20 19.28
C PHE A 49 -14.50 9.91 18.07
N GLY A 50 -13.92 8.74 17.99
CA GLY A 50 -12.98 8.39 16.94
C GLY A 50 -13.57 7.61 15.77
N ALA A 51 -14.66 6.85 15.94
CA ALA A 51 -15.32 6.15 14.85
C ALA A 51 -15.89 7.13 13.81
N PHE A 52 -15.82 6.78 12.53
CA PHE A 52 -16.52 7.55 11.52
C PHE A 52 -18.02 7.21 11.56
N MET A 53 -18.83 8.25 11.71
CA MET A 53 -20.30 8.15 11.76
C MET A 53 -20.89 8.82 10.52
N PRO A 54 -21.45 8.07 9.55
CA PRO A 54 -21.98 8.66 8.31
C PRO A 54 -23.08 9.72 8.53
N ARG A 55 -23.78 9.69 9.66
CA ARG A 55 -24.83 10.67 10.00
C ARG A 55 -24.31 12.02 10.50
N VAL A 56 -23.05 12.11 10.91
CA VAL A 56 -22.42 13.37 11.38
C VAL A 56 -21.18 13.72 10.55
N PRO A 57 -21.34 13.95 9.24
CA PRO A 57 -20.23 14.07 8.30
C PRO A 57 -19.37 15.33 8.49
N LEU A 58 -19.82 16.28 9.30
CA LEU A 58 -19.09 17.53 9.57
C LEU A 58 -18.01 17.38 10.64
N GLU A 59 -17.96 16.27 11.34
CA GLU A 59 -16.90 15.96 12.30
C GLU A 59 -15.67 15.44 11.55
N LEU A 60 -14.92 16.36 10.93
CA LEU A 60 -13.87 16.07 9.94
C LEU A 60 -12.72 15.20 10.46
N TRP A 61 -12.42 15.27 11.76
CA TRP A 61 -11.39 14.41 12.37
C TRP A 61 -11.72 12.92 12.24
N ARG A 62 -13.01 12.55 12.22
CA ARG A 62 -13.47 11.16 12.12
C ARG A 62 -13.05 10.47 10.81
N TYR A 63 -12.85 11.25 9.72
CA TYR A 63 -12.37 10.70 8.46
C TYR A 63 -10.94 10.13 8.55
N VAL A 64 -10.21 10.48 9.61
CA VAL A 64 -8.84 9.99 9.86
C VAL A 64 -8.78 9.11 11.10
N THR A 65 -9.40 9.51 12.20
CA THR A 65 -9.27 8.82 13.50
C THR A 65 -9.80 7.40 13.46
N TYR A 66 -10.86 7.15 12.71
CA TYR A 66 -11.47 5.83 12.60
C TYR A 66 -10.50 4.74 12.14
N MET A 67 -9.52 5.10 11.29
CA MET A 67 -8.53 4.18 10.74
C MET A 67 -7.59 3.59 11.81
N PHE A 68 -7.55 4.18 13.00
CA PHE A 68 -6.67 3.76 14.10
C PHE A 68 -7.42 3.02 15.21
N ILE A 69 -8.75 2.97 15.16
CA ILE A 69 -9.61 2.34 16.17
C ILE A 69 -9.95 0.93 15.72
N HIS A 70 -9.86 -0.03 16.64
CA HIS A 70 -10.18 -1.43 16.34
C HIS A 70 -11.08 -1.99 17.44
N PHE A 71 -12.14 -2.70 17.03
CA PHE A 71 -13.16 -3.22 17.93
C PHE A 71 -12.60 -4.25 18.91
N ASP A 72 -11.82 -5.21 18.43
CA ASP A 72 -11.25 -6.29 19.22
C ASP A 72 -9.82 -6.64 18.74
N PHE A 73 -9.22 -7.62 19.46
CA PHE A 73 -7.85 -8.07 19.16
C PHE A 73 -7.72 -8.71 17.76
N MET A 74 -8.71 -9.50 17.31
CA MET A 74 -8.63 -10.15 16.00
C MET A 74 -8.77 -9.15 14.87
N HIS A 75 -9.67 -8.17 15.02
CA HIS A 75 -9.80 -7.06 14.08
C HIS A 75 -8.47 -6.27 13.97
N PHE A 76 -7.88 -5.90 15.11
CA PHE A 76 -6.55 -5.25 15.14
C PHE A 76 -5.47 -6.12 14.51
N PHE A 77 -5.38 -7.39 14.94
CA PHE A 77 -4.35 -8.32 14.47
C PHE A 77 -4.38 -8.50 12.95
N PHE A 78 -5.54 -8.76 12.35
CA PHE A 78 -5.63 -8.95 10.90
C PHE A 78 -5.36 -7.67 10.12
N ASN A 79 -5.79 -6.51 10.62
CA ASN A 79 -5.44 -5.24 10.00
C ASN A 79 -3.92 -5.01 10.01
N MET A 80 -3.25 -5.22 11.13
CA MET A 80 -1.79 -5.05 11.24
C MET A 80 -1.04 -6.09 10.42
N LEU A 81 -1.51 -7.32 10.38
CA LEU A 81 -0.93 -8.37 9.56
C LEU A 81 -1.01 -8.03 8.06
N MET A 82 -2.17 -7.59 7.58
CA MET A 82 -2.38 -7.13 6.20
C MET A 82 -1.50 -5.93 5.88
N LEU A 83 -1.45 -4.94 6.78
CA LEU A 83 -0.60 -3.76 6.65
C LEU A 83 0.88 -4.15 6.58
N TRP A 84 1.32 -5.09 7.40
CA TRP A 84 2.69 -5.59 7.39
C TRP A 84 3.02 -6.34 6.10
N MET A 85 2.18 -7.32 5.73
CA MET A 85 2.43 -8.19 4.57
C MET A 85 2.45 -7.40 3.26
N PHE A 86 1.37 -6.69 2.96
CA PHE A 86 1.23 -5.99 1.69
C PHE A 86 1.84 -4.59 1.71
N GLY A 87 1.68 -3.89 2.83
CA GLY A 87 2.20 -2.53 2.99
C GLY A 87 3.72 -2.46 2.92
N SER A 88 4.46 -3.50 3.36
CA SER A 88 5.92 -3.49 3.30
C SER A 88 6.45 -3.39 1.87
N GLU A 89 5.94 -4.22 0.98
CA GLU A 89 6.38 -4.23 -0.42
C GLU A 89 5.85 -3.02 -1.18
N VAL A 90 4.57 -2.65 -0.96
CA VAL A 90 4.01 -1.45 -1.60
C VAL A 90 4.77 -0.19 -1.19
N ALA A 91 5.13 -0.03 0.09
CA ALA A 91 5.90 1.11 0.57
C ALA A 91 7.32 1.16 -0.01
N GLU A 92 7.94 0.02 -0.28
CA GLU A 92 9.24 -0.05 -0.94
C GLU A 92 9.15 0.35 -2.42
N TRP A 93 8.12 -0.11 -3.12
CA TRP A 93 7.93 0.18 -4.54
C TRP A 93 7.48 1.62 -4.81
N MET A 94 6.57 2.17 -4.00
CA MET A 94 6.05 3.52 -4.19
C MET A 94 6.90 4.60 -3.52
N GLY A 95 7.74 4.21 -2.56
CA GLY A 95 8.40 5.12 -1.64
C GLY A 95 7.47 5.61 -0.52
N ALA A 96 8.07 5.98 0.61
CA ALA A 96 7.36 6.32 1.85
C ALA A 96 6.29 7.42 1.66
N ARG A 97 6.60 8.46 0.88
CA ARG A 97 5.69 9.60 0.67
C ARG A 97 4.39 9.19 -0.04
N HIS A 98 4.51 8.47 -1.15
CA HIS A 98 3.33 8.01 -1.90
C HIS A 98 2.54 6.95 -1.13
N PHE A 99 3.21 6.06 -0.43
CA PHE A 99 2.56 5.05 0.41
C PHE A 99 1.68 5.70 1.49
N VAL A 100 2.20 6.66 2.25
CA VAL A 100 1.45 7.37 3.29
C VAL A 100 0.28 8.15 2.67
N SER A 101 0.54 8.90 1.58
CA SER A 101 -0.51 9.64 0.88
C SER A 101 -1.62 8.74 0.39
N MET A 102 -1.28 7.57 -0.17
CA MET A 102 -2.25 6.58 -0.62
C MET A 102 -3.06 5.99 0.54
N TYR A 103 -2.39 5.63 1.64
CA TYR A 103 -3.06 5.08 2.83
C TYR A 103 -4.15 6.03 3.35
N PHE A 104 -3.80 7.30 3.58
CA PHE A 104 -4.76 8.30 4.05
C PHE A 104 -5.81 8.65 3.00
N PHE A 105 -5.42 8.77 1.73
CA PHE A 105 -6.37 9.03 0.65
C PHE A 105 -7.43 7.92 0.57
N CYS A 106 -7.02 6.66 0.57
CA CYS A 106 -7.95 5.53 0.48
C CYS A 106 -8.83 5.43 1.72
N GLY A 107 -8.29 5.69 2.92
CA GLY A 107 -9.09 5.73 4.15
C GLY A 107 -10.13 6.85 4.13
N ILE A 108 -9.75 8.07 3.79
CA ILE A 108 -10.70 9.20 3.67
C ILE A 108 -11.75 8.89 2.60
N PHE A 109 -11.33 8.34 1.45
CA PHE A 109 -12.24 7.97 0.37
C PHE A 109 -13.22 6.86 0.80
N ALA A 110 -12.78 5.89 1.58
CA ALA A 110 -13.62 4.84 2.16
C ALA A 110 -14.74 5.41 3.05
N ALA A 111 -14.40 6.38 3.91
CA ALA A 111 -15.38 7.10 4.74
C ALA A 111 -16.35 7.94 3.90
N LEU A 112 -15.85 8.68 2.90
CA LEU A 112 -16.69 9.44 1.96
C LEU A 112 -17.64 8.53 1.18
N PHE A 113 -17.17 7.38 0.73
CA PHE A 113 -17.99 6.40 0.02
C PHE A 113 -19.10 5.86 0.92
N SER A 114 -18.79 5.54 2.17
CA SER A 114 -19.80 5.10 3.15
C SER A 114 -20.79 6.20 3.49
N PHE A 115 -20.35 7.45 3.58
CA PHE A 115 -21.27 8.59 3.71
C PHE A 115 -22.23 8.69 2.52
N PHE A 116 -21.72 8.54 1.30
CA PHE A 116 -22.55 8.53 0.11
C PHE A 116 -23.57 7.36 0.13
N MET A 117 -23.15 6.16 0.54
CA MET A 117 -24.06 5.02 0.71
C MET A 117 -25.11 5.27 1.80
N CYS A 118 -24.76 6.01 2.86
CA CYS A 118 -25.71 6.45 3.88
C CYS A 118 -26.77 7.41 3.30
N LEU A 119 -26.38 8.35 2.44
CA LEU A 119 -27.34 9.25 1.77
C LEU A 119 -28.30 8.48 0.87
N LEU A 120 -27.90 7.35 0.31
CA LEU A 120 -28.76 6.46 -0.46
C LEU A 120 -29.61 5.52 0.41
N GLY A 121 -29.48 5.59 1.74
CA GLY A 121 -30.19 4.73 2.68
C GLY A 121 -29.70 3.28 2.74
N LEU A 122 -28.52 2.99 2.18
CA LEU A 122 -27.97 1.63 2.08
C LEU A 122 -27.16 1.21 3.33
N THR A 123 -26.65 2.15 4.11
CA THR A 123 -25.94 1.88 5.35
C THR A 123 -26.07 3.05 6.30
N ASN A 124 -25.88 2.77 7.58
CA ASN A 124 -25.86 3.78 8.63
C ASN A 124 -24.89 3.42 9.76
N ASN A 125 -24.13 2.34 9.55
CA ASN A 125 -23.26 1.78 10.54
C ASN A 125 -22.01 2.66 10.74
N PRO A 126 -21.58 2.89 11.98
CA PRO A 126 -20.29 3.48 12.27
C PRO A 126 -19.17 2.63 11.68
N ILE A 127 -18.08 3.29 11.28
CA ILE A 127 -16.91 2.62 10.73
C ILE A 127 -15.73 2.81 11.67
N ILE A 128 -15.02 1.73 11.94
CA ILE A 128 -13.73 1.68 12.64
C ILE A 128 -12.80 0.70 11.94
N GLY A 129 -11.50 0.91 12.06
CA GLY A 129 -10.46 0.03 11.54
C GLY A 129 -9.72 0.59 10.35
N ALA A 130 -8.49 0.11 10.17
CA ALA A 130 -7.62 0.47 9.07
C ALA A 130 -8.05 -0.16 7.72
N SER A 131 -9.02 -1.08 7.73
CA SER A 131 -9.35 -1.96 6.61
C SER A 131 -9.74 -1.22 5.33
N GLY A 132 -10.46 -0.10 5.41
CA GLY A 132 -10.76 0.74 4.24
C GLY A 132 -9.49 1.24 3.54
N ALA A 133 -8.52 1.76 4.30
CA ALA A 133 -7.22 2.16 3.77
C ALA A 133 -6.42 0.96 3.24
N LEU A 134 -6.49 -0.18 3.94
CA LEU A 134 -5.81 -1.42 3.55
C LEU A 134 -6.34 -2.00 2.25
N MET A 135 -7.61 -1.86 1.93
CA MET A 135 -8.15 -2.25 0.63
C MET A 135 -7.49 -1.44 -0.51
N GLY A 136 -7.21 -0.15 -0.29
CA GLY A 136 -6.40 0.64 -1.21
C GLY A 136 -4.96 0.12 -1.35
N VAL A 137 -4.31 -0.23 -0.24
CA VAL A 137 -2.97 -0.86 -0.26
C VAL A 137 -3.01 -2.19 -1.02
N PHE A 138 -4.05 -2.98 -0.84
CA PHE A 138 -4.21 -4.25 -1.55
C PHE A 138 -4.42 -4.05 -3.06
N VAL A 139 -5.13 -2.98 -3.47
CA VAL A 139 -5.21 -2.58 -4.90
C VAL A 139 -3.83 -2.23 -5.45
N ALA A 140 -3.01 -1.47 -4.73
CA ALA A 140 -1.66 -1.16 -5.17
C ALA A 140 -0.80 -2.43 -5.28
N TYR A 141 -0.90 -3.33 -4.31
CA TYR A 141 -0.24 -4.63 -4.34
C TYR A 141 -0.66 -5.45 -5.57
N TYR A 142 -1.97 -5.50 -5.87
CA TYR A 142 -2.49 -6.12 -7.09
C TYR A 142 -1.90 -5.50 -8.36
N LYS A 143 -1.75 -4.18 -8.42
CA LYS A 143 -1.19 -3.48 -9.58
C LYS A 143 0.29 -3.79 -9.80
N PHE A 144 1.06 -4.00 -8.74
CA PHE A 144 2.48 -4.33 -8.82
C PHE A 144 2.74 -5.83 -9.00
N PHE A 145 1.95 -6.69 -8.36
CA PHE A 145 2.21 -8.12 -8.26
C PHE A 145 0.99 -9.00 -8.60
N PRO A 146 0.32 -8.83 -9.75
CA PRO A 146 -0.98 -9.48 -10.06
C PRO A 146 -0.91 -11.01 -10.07
N ASP A 147 0.24 -11.57 -10.44
CA ASP A 147 0.43 -13.02 -10.61
C ASP A 147 1.02 -13.72 -9.39
N ARG A 148 1.38 -12.97 -8.35
CA ARG A 148 1.87 -13.54 -7.11
C ARG A 148 0.79 -14.35 -6.44
N VAL A 149 1.17 -15.54 -5.94
CA VAL A 149 0.28 -16.42 -5.19
C VAL A 149 0.36 -16.09 -3.71
N ILE A 150 -0.80 -15.94 -3.09
CA ILE A 150 -0.96 -15.82 -1.64
C ILE A 150 -1.87 -16.93 -1.12
N LEU A 151 -1.79 -17.21 0.18
CA LEU A 151 -2.76 -18.08 0.85
C LEU A 151 -3.92 -17.22 1.35
N MET A 152 -5.00 -17.17 0.55
CA MET A 152 -6.23 -16.49 0.97
C MET A 152 -6.85 -17.22 2.14
N PHE A 153 -7.25 -16.49 3.18
CA PHE A 153 -7.71 -17.07 4.46
C PHE A 153 -6.71 -18.08 5.06
N PHE A 154 -5.41 -17.93 4.77
CA PHE A 154 -4.31 -18.81 5.21
C PHE A 154 -4.36 -20.26 4.70
N VAL A 155 -5.31 -20.60 3.84
CA VAL A 155 -5.55 -21.98 3.39
C VAL A 155 -5.55 -22.10 1.87
N ILE A 156 -6.17 -21.17 1.15
CA ILE A 156 -6.45 -21.28 -0.27
C ILE A 156 -5.37 -20.58 -1.09
N PRO A 157 -4.50 -21.32 -1.81
CA PRO A 157 -3.53 -20.68 -2.69
C PRO A 157 -4.24 -20.01 -3.87
N MET A 158 -4.07 -18.70 -4.00
CA MET A 158 -4.75 -17.90 -5.01
C MET A 158 -3.83 -16.79 -5.53
N ARG A 159 -3.91 -16.50 -6.83
CA ARG A 159 -3.22 -15.33 -7.40
C ARG A 159 -3.87 -14.05 -6.90
N ILE A 160 -3.06 -13.02 -6.65
CA ILE A 160 -3.53 -11.71 -6.16
C ILE A 160 -4.67 -11.16 -7.03
N ARG A 161 -4.58 -11.29 -8.37
CA ARG A 161 -5.65 -10.84 -9.26
C ARG A 161 -7.01 -11.47 -8.94
N ASN A 162 -7.01 -12.76 -8.63
CA ASN A 162 -8.24 -13.48 -8.29
C ASN A 162 -8.70 -13.13 -6.88
N ALA A 163 -7.76 -13.05 -5.93
CA ALA A 163 -8.04 -12.66 -4.55
C ALA A 163 -8.71 -11.28 -4.46
N MET A 164 -8.24 -10.31 -5.29
CA MET A 164 -8.85 -8.98 -5.37
C MET A 164 -10.33 -9.06 -5.78
N TRP A 165 -10.65 -9.80 -6.83
CA TRP A 165 -12.03 -9.93 -7.29
C TRP A 165 -12.91 -10.72 -6.33
N VAL A 166 -12.35 -11.75 -5.67
CA VAL A 166 -13.07 -12.49 -4.63
C VAL A 166 -13.39 -11.58 -3.44
N MET A 167 -12.44 -10.75 -2.97
CA MET A 167 -12.67 -9.80 -1.89
C MET A 167 -13.78 -8.80 -2.25
N ILE A 168 -13.73 -8.22 -3.45
CA ILE A 168 -14.77 -7.29 -3.94
C ILE A 168 -16.14 -8.01 -4.00
N ALA A 169 -16.18 -9.23 -4.53
CA ALA A 169 -17.43 -10.00 -4.63
C ALA A 169 -18.01 -10.32 -3.24
N LEU A 170 -17.17 -10.67 -2.28
CA LEU A 170 -17.61 -10.91 -0.90
C LEU A 170 -18.13 -9.63 -0.24
N ASP A 171 -17.44 -8.48 -0.41
CA ASP A 171 -17.92 -7.21 0.12
C ASP A 171 -19.27 -6.79 -0.49
N ILE A 172 -19.49 -7.04 -1.78
CA ILE A 172 -20.80 -6.78 -2.42
C ILE A 172 -21.87 -7.75 -1.91
N LEU A 173 -21.55 -9.03 -1.82
CA LEU A 173 -22.50 -10.07 -1.39
C LEU A 173 -22.95 -9.85 0.06
N PHE A 174 -22.05 -9.45 0.94
CA PHE A 174 -22.30 -9.25 2.36
C PHE A 174 -22.58 -7.79 2.75
N ALA A 175 -22.69 -6.86 1.80
CA ALA A 175 -22.87 -5.44 2.05
C ALA A 175 -24.07 -5.12 2.98
N ASN A 176 -25.12 -5.96 2.98
CA ASN A 176 -26.32 -5.83 3.78
C ASN A 176 -26.52 -7.01 4.75
N SER A 177 -25.50 -7.78 5.08
CA SER A 177 -25.60 -8.98 5.95
C SER A 177 -25.94 -8.66 7.40
N GLY A 178 -25.79 -7.39 7.81
CA GLY A 178 -25.98 -6.97 9.21
C GLY A 178 -24.85 -7.40 10.15
N ASP A 179 -23.74 -7.93 9.57
CA ASP A 179 -22.52 -8.19 10.32
C ASP A 179 -21.81 -6.90 10.72
N MET A 180 -20.75 -7.02 11.53
CA MET A 180 -19.99 -5.86 12.01
C MET A 180 -18.92 -5.37 11.02
N ILE A 181 -18.89 -5.91 9.80
CA ILE A 181 -17.90 -5.55 8.78
C ILE A 181 -18.40 -4.36 7.97
N ALA A 182 -17.55 -3.36 7.79
CA ALA A 182 -17.89 -2.16 7.04
C ALA A 182 -17.66 -2.36 5.53
N HIS A 183 -18.42 -3.25 4.89
CA HIS A 183 -18.27 -3.64 3.48
C HIS A 183 -18.26 -2.43 2.52
N PHE A 184 -19.12 -1.45 2.74
CA PHE A 184 -19.11 -0.23 1.91
C PHE A 184 -17.83 0.59 2.08
N ALA A 185 -17.22 0.60 3.27
CA ALA A 185 -15.91 1.24 3.45
C ALA A 185 -14.80 0.47 2.72
N HIS A 186 -14.85 -0.87 2.70
CA HIS A 186 -13.93 -1.69 1.93
C HIS A 186 -14.04 -1.39 0.43
N LEU A 187 -15.25 -1.40 -0.12
CA LEU A 187 -15.50 -1.04 -1.52
C LEU A 187 -15.02 0.38 -1.84
N GLY A 188 -15.27 1.33 -0.95
CA GLY A 188 -14.75 2.69 -1.05
C GLY A 188 -13.22 2.72 -1.08
N GLY A 189 -12.57 1.95 -0.23
CA GLY A 189 -11.12 1.79 -0.22
C GLY A 189 -10.55 1.20 -1.52
N VAL A 190 -11.24 0.21 -2.09
CA VAL A 190 -10.91 -0.36 -3.40
C VAL A 190 -11.02 0.69 -4.50
N VAL A 191 -12.13 1.40 -4.59
CA VAL A 191 -12.34 2.47 -5.59
C VAL A 191 -11.28 3.56 -5.42
N GLY A 192 -11.04 4.03 -4.19
CA GLY A 192 -9.98 4.99 -3.87
C GLY A 192 -8.60 4.50 -4.29
N GLY A 193 -8.30 3.22 -4.05
CA GLY A 193 -7.06 2.57 -4.47
C GLY A 193 -6.87 2.58 -5.98
N PHE A 194 -7.89 2.21 -6.76
CA PHE A 194 -7.83 2.28 -8.22
C PHE A 194 -7.65 3.71 -8.73
N LEU A 195 -8.35 4.68 -8.15
CA LEU A 195 -8.21 6.09 -8.50
C LEU A 195 -6.80 6.60 -8.19
N TYR A 196 -6.28 6.32 -7.00
CA TYR A 196 -4.92 6.73 -6.63
C TYR A 196 -3.89 6.11 -7.57
N MET A 197 -3.98 4.81 -7.83
CA MET A 197 -3.05 4.09 -8.70
C MET A 197 -3.16 4.54 -10.17
N ALA A 198 -4.33 4.91 -10.65
CA ALA A 198 -4.50 5.48 -11.99
C ALA A 198 -3.73 6.80 -12.13
N VAL A 199 -3.79 7.67 -11.12
CA VAL A 199 -3.03 8.92 -11.09
C VAL A 199 -1.54 8.65 -10.92
N TYR A 200 -1.17 7.75 -10.02
CA TYR A 200 0.24 7.39 -9.75
C TYR A 200 0.94 6.81 -10.98
N GLN A 201 0.30 5.88 -11.71
CA GLN A 201 0.89 5.19 -12.86
C GLN A 201 0.87 6.02 -14.16
N ASN A 202 -0.16 6.83 -14.36
CA ASN A 202 -0.32 7.61 -15.58
C ASN A 202 0.28 9.02 -15.49
N GLY A 203 0.73 9.41 -14.31
CA GLY A 203 1.42 10.68 -14.06
C GLY A 203 0.65 11.91 -14.53
N PRO A 204 1.35 12.94 -15.00
CA PRO A 204 0.75 14.23 -15.35
C PRO A 204 -0.27 14.19 -16.49
N LYS A 205 -0.33 13.13 -17.31
CA LYS A 205 -1.25 13.07 -18.46
C LYS A 205 -2.72 13.19 -18.07
N VAL A 206 -3.13 12.58 -16.94
CA VAL A 206 -4.51 12.66 -16.45
C VAL A 206 -4.78 14.00 -15.77
N LEU A 207 -3.78 14.58 -15.09
CA LEU A 207 -3.92 15.84 -14.35
C LEU A 207 -3.78 17.07 -15.25
N TYR A 208 -3.00 17.00 -16.34
CA TYR A 208 -2.80 18.13 -17.25
C TYR A 208 -4.10 18.55 -17.97
N HIS A 209 -5.04 17.65 -18.15
CA HIS A 209 -6.32 17.89 -18.83
C HIS A 209 -7.51 17.99 -17.87
N SER A 210 -7.28 17.97 -16.54
CA SER A 210 -8.36 18.08 -15.55
C SER A 210 -8.40 19.47 -14.92
N PRO A 211 -9.60 19.98 -14.53
CA PRO A 211 -9.72 21.25 -13.79
C PRO A 211 -9.01 21.21 -12.42
N LEU A 212 -8.67 20.02 -11.91
CA LEU A 212 -7.90 19.83 -10.68
C LEU A 212 -6.40 20.09 -10.85
N SER A 213 -5.91 20.27 -12.08
CA SER A 213 -4.49 20.58 -12.35
C SER A 213 -4.01 21.85 -11.65
N ALA A 214 -4.88 22.84 -11.48
CA ALA A 214 -4.59 24.10 -10.79
C ALA A 214 -4.29 23.86 -9.29
N ILE A 215 -5.07 23.00 -8.63
CA ILE A 215 -4.90 22.67 -7.22
C ILE A 215 -3.61 21.86 -7.01
N PHE A 216 -3.31 20.94 -7.92
CA PHE A 216 -2.09 20.11 -7.82
C PHE A 216 -0.80 20.93 -8.03
N ARG A 217 -0.83 21.98 -8.87
CA ARG A 217 0.31 22.91 -9.06
C ARG A 217 0.65 23.69 -7.78
N LEU A 218 -0.34 24.02 -6.95
CA LEU A 218 -0.13 24.70 -5.67
C LEU A 218 0.64 23.82 -4.65
N PHE A 219 0.52 22.49 -4.74
CA PHE A 219 1.19 21.53 -3.86
C PHE A 219 2.48 20.92 -4.46
N SER A 220 2.74 21.12 -5.76
CA SER A 220 3.93 20.64 -6.44
C SER A 220 5.08 21.62 -6.30
N ARG A 221 5.98 21.38 -5.35
CA ARG A 221 7.08 22.30 -4.99
C ARG A 221 8.23 22.38 -6.00
N ASN A 222 8.24 21.57 -7.10
CA ASN A 222 9.27 21.67 -8.13
C ASN A 222 8.86 21.01 -9.47
N PRO A 223 8.25 21.75 -10.42
CA PRO A 223 7.85 21.21 -11.72
C PRO A 223 9.03 20.84 -12.63
N GLU A 224 10.21 21.44 -12.43
CA GLU A 224 11.36 21.18 -13.29
C GLU A 224 12.03 19.81 -13.03
N LYS A 225 12.09 19.36 -11.77
CA LYS A 225 12.63 18.06 -11.42
C LYS A 225 11.76 16.92 -11.95
N TYR A 226 10.45 17.12 -11.96
CA TYR A 226 9.48 16.15 -12.47
C TYR A 226 9.51 16.03 -14.00
N ASN A 227 9.71 17.12 -14.71
CA ASN A 227 9.85 17.10 -16.18
C ASN A 227 11.14 16.39 -16.64
N ARG A 228 12.19 16.42 -15.83
CA ARG A 228 13.45 15.74 -16.12
C ARG A 228 13.30 14.20 -15.99
N GLU A 229 12.68 13.72 -14.90
CA GLU A 229 12.39 12.29 -14.69
C GLU A 229 11.40 11.72 -15.73
N SER A 230 10.42 12.52 -16.16
CA SER A 230 9.45 12.09 -17.18
C SER A 230 10.02 12.10 -18.62
N SER A 231 11.02 12.93 -18.92
CA SER A 231 11.72 12.92 -20.21
C SER A 231 12.65 11.71 -20.33
N GLU A 232 13.31 11.31 -19.25
CA GLU A 232 14.15 10.12 -19.19
C GLU A 232 13.34 8.84 -19.39
N THR A 233 12.16 8.72 -18.74
CA THR A 233 11.25 7.56 -18.93
C THR A 233 10.66 7.51 -20.36
N ARG A 234 10.55 8.64 -21.03
CA ARG A 234 10.03 8.72 -22.41
C ARG A 234 11.07 8.29 -23.44
N SER A 235 12.36 8.52 -23.20
CA SER A 235 13.48 8.05 -24.03
C SER A 235 13.54 6.52 -24.09
N TYR A 236 13.29 5.85 -22.96
CA TYR A 236 13.24 4.39 -22.88
C TYR A 236 12.12 3.73 -23.72
N ARG A 237 11.06 4.47 -24.05
CA ARG A 237 9.90 3.95 -24.79
C ARG A 237 9.94 4.19 -26.30
N SER A 238 10.83 5.04 -26.77
CA SER A 238 10.88 5.43 -28.21
C SER A 238 11.96 4.75 -29.06
N GLY A 239 12.70 3.78 -28.52
CA GLY A 239 13.59 2.90 -29.30
C GLY A 239 14.74 3.58 -30.04
N ARG A 240 15.12 4.79 -29.70
CA ARG A 240 16.33 5.45 -30.21
C ARG A 240 17.39 5.44 -29.13
N ILE A 241 18.39 4.59 -29.31
CA ILE A 241 19.57 4.47 -28.44
C ILE A 241 20.48 5.67 -28.75
N GLU A 242 20.41 6.70 -27.92
CA GLU A 242 21.52 7.64 -27.72
C GLU A 242 22.15 7.26 -26.37
N GLU A 243 23.47 7.02 -26.36
CA GLU A 243 24.19 6.58 -25.16
C GLU A 243 24.01 7.58 -24.02
N PRO A 244 23.54 7.13 -22.83
CA PRO A 244 23.38 8.02 -21.69
C PRO A 244 24.72 8.25 -21.01
N GLU A 245 25.04 9.49 -20.75
CA GLU A 245 26.11 9.93 -19.86
C GLU A 245 25.81 9.41 -18.42
N ILE A 246 26.73 8.61 -17.88
CA ILE A 246 26.56 7.75 -16.71
C ILE A 246 26.55 8.59 -15.44
N LEU A 247 25.39 8.65 -14.75
CA LEU A 247 25.33 8.87 -13.31
C LEU A 247 25.27 7.49 -12.62
N GLU A 248 26.36 7.16 -11.91
CA GLU A 248 26.60 5.87 -11.27
C GLU A 248 25.51 5.53 -10.23
N GLY A 249 24.87 4.37 -10.35
CA GLY A 249 24.28 3.67 -9.23
C GLY A 249 23.19 2.64 -9.46
N GLU A 250 22.21 2.81 -10.34
CA GLU A 250 21.01 1.96 -10.32
C GLU A 250 20.66 1.23 -11.65
N VAL A 251 21.10 1.68 -12.79
CA VAL A 251 20.76 1.06 -14.08
C VAL A 251 21.52 -0.25 -14.36
N PHE A 252 22.66 -0.44 -13.71
CA PHE A 252 23.54 -1.61 -13.90
C PHE A 252 22.93 -2.95 -13.43
N TYR A 253 21.95 -2.96 -12.52
CA TYR A 253 21.51 -4.19 -11.87
C TYR A 253 20.59 -5.07 -12.71
N VAL A 254 19.72 -4.50 -13.52
CA VAL A 254 18.72 -5.28 -14.30
C VAL A 254 19.35 -5.99 -15.48
N ASP A 255 20.30 -5.35 -16.14
CA ASP A 255 21.00 -5.92 -17.30
C ASP A 255 22.06 -6.96 -16.89
N GLU A 256 22.83 -6.70 -15.82
CA GLU A 256 23.77 -7.68 -15.25
C GLU A 256 23.04 -8.94 -14.75
N GLN A 257 21.87 -8.81 -14.17
CA GLN A 257 21.10 -9.95 -13.65
C GLN A 257 20.50 -10.80 -14.78
N LYS A 258 19.95 -10.16 -15.82
CA LYS A 258 19.50 -10.87 -17.03
C LYS A 258 20.65 -11.62 -17.72
N ARG A 259 21.79 -10.97 -17.89
CA ARG A 259 22.98 -11.58 -18.49
C ARG A 259 23.52 -12.74 -17.65
N MET A 260 23.46 -12.63 -16.32
CA MET A 260 23.85 -13.70 -15.42
C MET A 260 22.91 -14.91 -15.54
N ASP A 261 21.58 -14.68 -15.57
CA ASP A 261 20.59 -15.73 -15.75
C ASP A 261 20.71 -16.44 -17.11
N GLU A 262 21.02 -15.73 -18.17
CA GLU A 262 21.27 -16.30 -19.49
C GLU A 262 22.52 -17.20 -19.50
N ILE A 263 23.61 -16.74 -18.88
CA ILE A 263 24.84 -17.50 -18.76
C ILE A 263 24.64 -18.75 -17.89
N LEU A 264 23.93 -18.64 -16.77
CA LEU A 264 23.61 -19.77 -15.90
C LEU A 264 22.74 -20.82 -16.62
N LYS A 265 21.74 -20.39 -17.39
CA LYS A 265 20.94 -21.30 -18.24
C LYS A 265 21.77 -22.00 -19.31
N LYS A 266 22.78 -21.32 -19.86
CA LYS A 266 23.70 -21.91 -20.84
C LYS A 266 24.59 -22.98 -20.18
N VAL A 267 25.08 -22.70 -18.96
CA VAL A 267 25.85 -23.68 -18.16
C VAL A 267 25.00 -24.89 -17.82
N GLU A 268 23.75 -24.69 -17.43
CA GLU A 268 22.80 -25.78 -17.10
C GLU A 268 22.52 -26.70 -18.31
N ARG A 269 22.42 -26.13 -19.53
CA ARG A 269 22.10 -26.88 -20.75
C ARG A 269 23.31 -27.53 -21.41
N SER A 270 24.46 -26.89 -21.38
CA SER A 270 25.61 -27.24 -22.21
C SER A 270 26.93 -27.39 -21.44
N GLY A 271 26.86 -27.30 -20.09
CA GLY A 271 28.02 -27.43 -19.21
C GLY A 271 28.91 -26.18 -19.19
N ILE A 272 29.77 -26.10 -18.16
CA ILE A 272 30.67 -24.95 -17.94
C ILE A 272 31.71 -24.75 -19.07
N GLN A 273 31.99 -25.79 -19.83
CA GLN A 273 32.89 -25.77 -20.97
C GLN A 273 32.35 -25.01 -22.19
N SER A 274 31.04 -24.74 -22.24
CA SER A 274 30.38 -24.01 -23.31
C SER A 274 30.51 -22.50 -23.19
N LEU A 275 31.05 -21.99 -22.07
CA LEU A 275 31.22 -20.59 -21.82
C LEU A 275 32.36 -19.98 -22.63
N THR A 276 32.09 -18.84 -23.26
CA THR A 276 33.11 -18.01 -23.86
C THR A 276 34.02 -17.37 -22.81
N GLU A 277 35.18 -16.90 -23.19
CA GLU A 277 36.12 -16.25 -22.26
C GLU A 277 35.53 -15.00 -21.61
N SER A 278 34.76 -14.23 -22.35
CA SER A 278 34.03 -13.05 -21.85
C SER A 278 32.89 -13.40 -20.85
N GLU A 279 32.20 -14.52 -21.04
CA GLU A 279 31.16 -15.01 -20.11
C GLU A 279 31.79 -15.53 -18.82
N ARG A 280 32.97 -16.19 -18.89
CA ARG A 280 33.73 -16.63 -17.69
C ARG A 280 34.24 -15.44 -16.89
N GLU A 281 34.81 -14.43 -17.56
CA GLU A 281 35.26 -13.22 -16.89
C GLU A 281 34.11 -12.44 -16.20
N PHE A 282 32.94 -12.38 -16.85
CA PHE A 282 31.75 -11.78 -16.28
C PHE A 282 31.30 -12.49 -15.01
N LEU A 283 31.23 -13.84 -14.99
CA LEU A 283 30.88 -14.62 -13.81
C LEU A 283 31.87 -14.44 -12.67
N LEU A 284 33.17 -14.38 -12.95
CA LEU A 284 34.20 -14.16 -11.95
C LEU A 284 34.07 -12.76 -11.32
N LYS A 285 33.87 -11.72 -12.12
CA LYS A 285 33.65 -10.35 -11.61
C LYS A 285 32.37 -10.23 -10.79
N ALA A 286 31.28 -10.89 -11.20
CA ALA A 286 30.02 -10.94 -10.45
C ALA A 286 30.20 -11.68 -9.12
N GLY A 287 30.93 -12.80 -9.10
CA GLY A 287 31.26 -13.55 -7.90
C GLY A 287 32.08 -12.76 -6.88
N ASP A 288 33.10 -12.03 -7.34
CA ASP A 288 33.91 -11.17 -6.48
C ASP A 288 33.11 -9.99 -5.91
N LYS A 289 32.22 -9.40 -6.70
CA LYS A 289 31.30 -8.34 -6.27
C LYS A 289 30.36 -8.82 -5.14
N LEU A 290 29.85 -10.07 -5.25
CA LEU A 290 29.03 -10.71 -4.22
C LEU A 290 29.83 -11.07 -2.95
N ARG A 291 31.09 -11.51 -3.09
CA ARG A 291 31.99 -11.78 -1.95
C ARG A 291 32.30 -10.52 -1.17
N ARG A 292 32.64 -9.41 -1.84
CA ARG A 292 32.90 -8.10 -1.18
C ARG A 292 31.70 -7.58 -0.43
N ARG A 293 30.48 -7.85 -0.89
CA ARG A 293 29.23 -7.48 -0.17
C ARG A 293 28.92 -8.34 1.04
N ARG A 294 29.36 -9.62 1.07
CA ARG A 294 29.18 -10.51 2.22
C ARG A 294 30.27 -10.37 3.28
N GLY A 295 31.44 -9.83 2.94
CA GLY A 295 32.59 -9.66 3.83
C GLY A 295 32.73 -8.28 4.49
N GLY A 296 31.74 -7.39 4.33
CA GLY A 296 31.72 -6.08 4.99
C GLY A 296 30.84 -6.12 6.24
N PHE A 297 31.37 -6.68 7.32
CA PHE A 297 30.97 -6.45 8.70
C PHE A 297 32.15 -5.88 9.43
#